data_bc66e2cdd3b5102c496f954f93db101f
#
_entry.id   bc66e2cdd3b5102c496f954f93db101f
#
_cell.length_a   1.000
_cell.length_b   1.000
_cell.length_c   1.000
_cell.angle_alpha   90.00
_cell.angle_beta   90.00
_cell.angle_gamma   90.00
#
_symmetry.space_group_name_H-M   'P 1'
#
loop_
_entity.id
_entity.type
_entity.pdbx_description
1 polymer ?
#
loop_
_entity_poly.entity_id
_entity_poly.type
_entity_poly.pdbx_seq_one_letter_code
_entity_poly.pdbx_strand_id
1 'polypeptide(L)'
;MLHFDHTRPCHVSPSLDTLFHLPLSELAFQQLTQLAQDIQDAVFSEEHDVWSFLWGSFHFSVSRVYRHLLGSRDVHNIFKRIWKTRCQHKHIVSFWLLLKDRLSTRSLLRRGGMEQPSFGCVLCSCQTEESQFHLFLDCQFAQVFWNLLGLQITKSDPFQIIENFSTQLNVPFSLDIIIIMAWCIWMARNDLIFKGFAATLNSV
;
A
#
# COMPACT_ATOMS: atom_id res chain seq x y z
N MET A 1 14.67 -30.29 6.53
CA MET A 1 15.38 -31.17 5.58
C MET A 1 14.44 -32.34 5.31
N LEU A 2 13.61 -32.23 4.28
CA LEU A 2 12.67 -33.28 3.87
C LEU A 2 13.38 -34.09 2.78
N HIS A 3 13.76 -35.31 3.13
CA HIS A 3 14.28 -36.29 2.19
C HIS A 3 13.08 -36.92 1.45
N PHE A 4 12.89 -36.55 0.18
CA PHE A 4 11.98 -37.28 -0.69
C PHE A 4 12.77 -38.41 -1.38
N ASP A 5 12.42 -39.64 -1.06
CA ASP A 5 12.99 -40.83 -1.66
C ASP A 5 12.29 -41.06 -3.03
N HIS A 6 13.04 -40.78 -4.12
CA HIS A 6 12.54 -40.85 -5.50
C HIS A 6 12.88 -42.14 -6.20
N THR A 7 12.48 -43.28 -5.60
CA THR A 7 12.57 -44.57 -6.29
C THR A 7 11.20 -45.24 -6.36
N ARG A 8 10.26 -44.65 -7.09
CA ARG A 8 9.11 -45.38 -7.63
C ARG A 8 8.99 -45.11 -9.11
N PRO A 9 9.10 -46.14 -9.99
CA PRO A 9 8.73 -45.99 -11.38
C PRO A 9 7.23 -45.69 -11.43
N CYS A 10 6.85 -44.59 -12.06
CA CYS A 10 5.46 -44.28 -12.41
C CYS A 10 4.95 -45.27 -13.46
N HIS A 11 4.72 -46.52 -13.07
CA HIS A 11 3.94 -47.45 -13.87
C HIS A 11 2.57 -47.61 -13.24
N VAL A 12 1.59 -47.35 -14.05
CA VAL A 12 0.13 -47.36 -13.91
C VAL A 12 -0.41 -46.00 -13.51
N SER A 13 -0.72 -45.20 -14.55
CA SER A 13 -1.68 -44.13 -14.39
C SER A 13 -3.01 -44.77 -13.98
N PRO A 14 -3.53 -44.52 -12.75
CA PRO A 14 -4.92 -44.85 -12.49
C PRO A 14 -5.74 -44.15 -13.57
N SER A 15 -6.76 -44.81 -14.14
CA SER A 15 -7.63 -44.16 -15.10
C SER A 15 -8.15 -42.86 -14.45
N LEU A 16 -8.09 -41.76 -15.15
CA LEU A 16 -8.49 -40.45 -14.63
C LEU A 16 -9.86 -40.49 -13.95
N ASP A 17 -10.73 -41.40 -14.41
CA ASP A 17 -12.05 -41.66 -13.85
C ASP A 17 -12.06 -42.12 -12.39
N THR A 18 -10.97 -42.72 -11.90
CA THR A 18 -10.86 -43.20 -10.52
C THR A 18 -10.31 -42.14 -9.54
N LEU A 19 -9.82 -41.04 -10.05
CA LEU A 19 -9.22 -39.97 -9.23
C LEU A 19 -10.24 -38.98 -8.68
N PHE A 20 -11.47 -38.99 -9.18
CA PHE A 20 -12.49 -38.02 -8.82
C PHE A 20 -13.75 -38.66 -8.28
N HIS A 21 -14.30 -38.10 -7.20
CA HIS A 21 -15.61 -38.46 -6.68
C HIS A 21 -16.70 -37.70 -7.47
N LEU A 22 -17.47 -38.43 -8.26
CA LEU A 22 -18.50 -37.89 -9.14
C LEU A 22 -19.77 -37.44 -8.38
N PRO A 23 -20.56 -36.51 -8.99
CA PRO A 23 -20.50 -36.04 -10.37
C PRO A 23 -19.66 -34.76 -10.55
N LEU A 24 -18.91 -34.68 -11.63
CA LEU A 24 -18.22 -33.47 -12.03
C LEU A 24 -19.20 -32.45 -12.66
N SER A 25 -18.99 -31.16 -12.44
CA SER A 25 -19.69 -30.12 -13.23
C SER A 25 -19.22 -30.17 -14.67
N GLU A 26 -20.06 -29.66 -15.61
CA GLU A 26 -19.72 -29.58 -17.02
C GLU A 26 -18.37 -28.92 -17.29
N LEU A 27 -18.08 -27.81 -16.58
CA LEU A 27 -16.80 -27.11 -16.68
C LEU A 27 -15.64 -27.97 -16.19
N ALA A 28 -15.80 -28.67 -15.07
CA ALA A 28 -14.76 -29.56 -14.52
C ALA A 28 -14.51 -30.74 -15.44
N PHE A 29 -15.54 -31.29 -16.08
CA PHE A 29 -15.41 -32.36 -17.05
C PHE A 29 -14.64 -31.90 -18.31
N GLN A 30 -14.91 -30.70 -18.81
CA GLN A 30 -14.17 -30.12 -19.95
C GLN A 30 -12.69 -29.92 -19.59
N GLN A 31 -12.40 -29.39 -18.38
CA GLN A 31 -11.04 -29.22 -17.91
C GLN A 31 -10.30 -30.55 -17.74
N LEU A 32 -10.98 -31.59 -17.24
CA LEU A 32 -10.43 -32.93 -17.10
C LEU A 32 -10.10 -33.53 -18.48
N THR A 33 -11.01 -33.37 -19.45
CA THR A 33 -10.81 -33.86 -20.83
C THR A 33 -9.60 -33.18 -21.47
N GLN A 34 -9.46 -31.87 -21.31
CA GLN A 34 -8.30 -31.14 -21.82
C GLN A 34 -7.01 -31.60 -21.15
N LEU A 35 -7.00 -31.75 -19.81
CA LEU A 35 -5.86 -32.27 -19.08
C LEU A 35 -5.46 -33.68 -19.53
N ALA A 36 -6.44 -34.56 -19.76
CA ALA A 36 -6.19 -35.91 -20.25
C ALA A 36 -5.50 -35.89 -21.61
N GLN A 37 -5.93 -34.99 -22.50
CA GLN A 37 -5.33 -34.82 -23.82
C GLN A 37 -3.91 -34.28 -23.72
N ASP A 38 -3.69 -33.25 -22.88
CA ASP A 38 -2.36 -32.64 -22.65
C ASP A 38 -1.37 -33.69 -22.11
N ILE A 39 -1.83 -34.60 -21.22
CA ILE A 39 -1.01 -35.70 -20.69
C ILE A 39 -0.68 -36.75 -21.76
N GLN A 40 -1.64 -37.08 -22.65
CA GLN A 40 -1.39 -38.03 -23.74
C GLN A 40 -0.37 -37.50 -24.76
N ASP A 41 -0.39 -36.20 -25.00
CA ASP A 41 0.53 -35.54 -25.92
C ASP A 41 1.90 -35.23 -25.28
N ALA A 42 2.04 -35.41 -23.96
CA ALA A 42 3.27 -35.14 -23.25
C ALA A 42 4.33 -36.23 -23.53
N VAL A 43 5.49 -35.82 -23.97
CA VAL A 43 6.67 -36.71 -24.12
C VAL A 43 7.46 -36.70 -22.82
N PHE A 44 7.45 -37.81 -22.13
CA PHE A 44 8.25 -37.99 -20.89
C PHE A 44 9.66 -38.45 -21.26
N SER A 45 10.68 -37.78 -20.72
CA SER A 45 12.08 -38.22 -20.81
C SER A 45 12.47 -38.98 -19.52
N GLU A 46 13.52 -39.83 -19.62
CA GLU A 46 14.08 -40.50 -18.46
C GLU A 46 15.02 -39.58 -17.63
N GLU A 47 15.18 -38.36 -18.06
CA GLU A 47 15.96 -37.36 -17.33
C GLU A 47 15.25 -36.89 -16.06
N HIS A 48 16.02 -36.55 -15.03
CA HIS A 48 15.45 -36.04 -13.79
C HIS A 48 14.79 -34.69 -14.01
N ASP A 49 13.62 -34.49 -13.42
CA ASP A 49 12.92 -33.22 -13.44
C ASP A 49 13.77 -32.11 -12.86
N VAL A 50 13.95 -31.04 -13.62
CA VAL A 50 14.64 -29.84 -13.17
C VAL A 50 13.66 -28.73 -12.89
N TRP A 51 13.51 -28.38 -11.63
CA TRP A 51 12.61 -27.32 -11.18
C TRP A 51 13.32 -25.97 -11.23
N SER A 52 12.75 -25.03 -11.94
CA SER A 52 13.17 -23.64 -11.89
C SER A 52 11.98 -22.73 -11.64
N PHE A 53 12.21 -21.60 -10.96
CA PHE A 53 11.16 -20.60 -10.83
C PHE A 53 11.00 -19.83 -12.14
N LEU A 54 9.81 -19.26 -12.35
CA LEU A 54 9.46 -18.49 -13.55
C LEU A 54 10.45 -17.35 -13.89
N TRP A 55 11.23 -16.92 -12.92
CA TRP A 55 12.30 -15.92 -13.11
C TRP A 55 13.70 -16.52 -13.42
N GLY A 56 13.76 -17.80 -13.81
CA GLY A 56 15.00 -18.45 -14.26
C GLY A 56 16.03 -18.73 -13.18
N SER A 57 15.66 -18.81 -11.91
CA SER A 57 16.57 -19.09 -10.79
C SER A 57 16.10 -20.30 -10.00
N PHE A 58 17.03 -21.07 -9.44
CA PHE A 58 16.76 -22.17 -8.52
C PHE A 58 16.51 -21.70 -7.07
N HIS A 59 16.71 -20.40 -6.78
CA HIS A 59 16.51 -19.85 -5.43
C HIS A 59 15.21 -19.07 -5.33
N PHE A 60 14.40 -19.43 -4.33
CA PHE A 60 13.18 -18.69 -4.01
C PHE A 60 13.52 -17.29 -3.50
N SER A 61 12.77 -16.31 -4.00
CA SER A 61 12.86 -14.93 -3.52
C SER A 61 11.49 -14.26 -3.61
N VAL A 62 10.96 -13.88 -2.46
CA VAL A 62 9.68 -13.17 -2.36
C VAL A 62 9.65 -11.91 -3.23
N SER A 63 10.74 -11.14 -3.24
CA SER A 63 10.81 -9.92 -4.04
C SER A 63 10.79 -10.18 -5.55
N ARG A 64 11.33 -11.33 -6.00
CA ARG A 64 11.25 -11.75 -7.41
C ARG A 64 9.86 -12.23 -7.77
N VAL A 65 9.19 -12.98 -6.88
CA VAL A 65 7.78 -13.37 -7.07
C VAL A 65 6.92 -12.13 -7.26
N TYR A 66 7.01 -11.16 -6.34
CA TYR A 66 6.23 -9.92 -6.45
C TYR A 66 6.53 -9.17 -7.74
N ARG A 67 7.77 -9.05 -8.15
CA ARG A 67 8.13 -8.40 -9.42
C ARG A 67 7.60 -9.15 -10.64
N HIS A 68 7.62 -10.47 -10.60
CA HIS A 68 7.10 -11.29 -11.69
C HIS A 68 5.57 -11.16 -11.80
N LEU A 69 4.84 -11.24 -10.68
CA LEU A 69 3.39 -11.17 -10.63
C LEU A 69 2.82 -9.76 -10.88
N LEU A 70 3.47 -8.74 -10.33
CA LEU A 70 2.96 -7.35 -10.36
C LEU A 70 3.60 -6.50 -11.45
N GLY A 71 4.64 -7.03 -12.11
CA GLY A 71 5.46 -6.29 -13.05
C GLY A 71 6.32 -5.20 -12.39
N SER A 72 7.05 -4.49 -13.22
CA SER A 72 7.80 -3.29 -12.82
C SER A 72 6.84 -2.11 -12.75
N ARG A 73 6.60 -1.57 -11.55
CA ARG A 73 5.82 -0.34 -11.36
C ARG A 73 6.74 0.82 -11.07
N ASP A 74 6.54 1.90 -11.81
CA ASP A 74 7.20 3.15 -11.48
C ASP A 74 6.66 3.69 -10.14
N VAL A 75 7.58 3.88 -9.20
CA VAL A 75 7.29 4.40 -7.88
C VAL A 75 7.80 5.83 -7.80
N HIS A 76 6.90 6.79 -7.56
CA HIS A 76 7.26 8.19 -7.43
C HIS A 76 8.42 8.36 -6.43
N ASN A 77 9.40 9.18 -6.79
CA ASN A 77 10.67 9.31 -6.04
C ASN A 77 10.47 9.70 -4.57
N ILE A 78 9.43 10.47 -4.27
CA ILE A 78 9.10 10.89 -2.90
C ILE A 78 8.98 9.67 -1.95
N PHE A 79 8.39 8.55 -2.41
CA PHE A 79 8.27 7.33 -1.60
C PHE A 79 9.61 6.69 -1.26
N LYS A 80 10.65 6.91 -2.07
CA LYS A 80 12.00 6.47 -1.74
C LYS A 80 12.69 7.42 -0.77
N ARG A 81 12.37 8.72 -0.85
CA ARG A 81 12.97 9.77 -0.04
C ARG A 81 12.46 9.77 1.39
N ILE A 82 11.16 9.57 1.63
CA ILE A 82 10.57 9.55 2.97
C ILE A 82 11.23 8.50 3.88
N TRP A 83 11.62 7.34 3.35
CA TRP A 83 12.29 6.28 4.11
C TRP A 83 13.78 6.58 4.40
N LYS A 84 14.33 7.65 3.84
CA LYS A 84 15.69 8.11 4.10
C LYS A 84 15.75 9.28 5.08
N THR A 85 14.60 9.77 5.53
CA THR A 85 14.52 10.85 6.54
C THR A 85 14.93 10.35 7.92
N ARG A 86 15.28 11.29 8.81
CA ARG A 86 15.65 11.00 10.20
C ARG A 86 14.45 11.00 11.16
N CYS A 87 13.25 11.09 10.64
CA CYS A 87 12.01 11.04 11.41
C CYS A 87 11.82 9.67 12.07
N GLN A 88 11.06 9.63 13.15
CA GLN A 88 10.63 8.36 13.76
C GLN A 88 9.72 7.60 12.79
N HIS A 89 9.77 6.27 12.85
CA HIS A 89 8.99 5.42 11.95
C HIS A 89 7.48 5.73 11.95
N LYS A 90 6.90 6.07 13.10
CA LYS A 90 5.48 6.45 13.20
C LYS A 90 5.16 7.68 12.34
N HIS A 91 6.04 8.67 12.27
CA HIS A 91 5.87 9.87 11.45
C HIS A 91 5.98 9.52 9.96
N ILE A 92 6.97 8.70 9.60
CA ILE A 92 7.19 8.24 8.22
C ILE A 92 5.99 7.44 7.72
N VAL A 93 5.51 6.47 8.51
CA VAL A 93 4.34 5.64 8.15
C VAL A 93 3.09 6.50 8.03
N SER A 94 2.85 7.42 8.96
CA SER A 94 1.71 8.34 8.89
C SER A 94 1.76 9.21 7.63
N PHE A 95 2.93 9.74 7.29
CA PHE A 95 3.11 10.55 6.10
C PHE A 95 2.97 9.71 4.80
N TRP A 96 3.45 8.48 4.82
CA TRP A 96 3.23 7.54 3.71
C TRP A 96 1.74 7.23 3.51
N LEU A 97 0.98 7.02 4.59
CA LEU A 97 -0.47 6.84 4.54
C LEU A 97 -1.16 8.11 4.02
N LEU A 98 -0.68 9.30 4.43
CA LEU A 98 -1.13 10.58 3.93
C LEU A 98 -0.99 10.64 2.40
N LEU A 99 0.20 10.35 1.86
CA LEU A 99 0.44 10.37 0.41
C LEU A 99 -0.36 9.32 -0.37
N LYS A 100 -0.80 8.27 0.29
CA LYS A 100 -1.63 7.20 -0.30
C LYS A 100 -3.13 7.44 -0.15
N ASP A 101 -3.56 8.57 0.42
CA ASP A 101 -4.96 8.83 0.80
C ASP A 101 -5.56 7.69 1.66
N ARG A 102 -4.81 7.27 2.68
CA ARG A 102 -5.16 6.15 3.57
C ARG A 102 -5.18 6.52 5.05
N LEU A 103 -4.96 7.80 5.39
CA LEU A 103 -5.23 8.27 6.76
C LEU A 103 -6.73 8.30 7.03
N SER A 104 -7.12 7.88 8.23
CA SER A 104 -8.52 7.76 8.66
C SER A 104 -9.17 9.14 8.90
N THR A 105 -9.19 9.98 7.86
CA THR A 105 -9.97 11.21 7.82
C THR A 105 -11.45 10.87 7.75
N ARG A 106 -12.32 11.82 8.11
CA ARG A 106 -13.77 11.61 8.08
C ARG A 106 -14.29 11.29 6.67
N SER A 107 -13.71 11.89 5.65
CA SER A 107 -14.04 11.55 4.25
C SER A 107 -13.64 10.12 3.87
N LEU A 108 -12.50 9.62 4.36
CA LEU A 108 -12.09 8.23 4.14
C LEU A 108 -13.03 7.26 4.86
N LEU A 109 -13.40 7.56 6.11
CA LEU A 109 -14.37 6.75 6.88
C LEU A 109 -15.73 6.70 6.18
N ARG A 110 -16.22 7.84 5.67
CA ARG A 110 -17.44 7.91 4.87
C ARG A 110 -17.36 7.03 3.62
N ARG A 111 -16.26 7.08 2.87
CA ARG A 111 -16.03 6.20 1.71
C ARG A 111 -16.01 4.71 2.08
N GLY A 112 -15.60 4.40 3.30
CA GLY A 112 -15.62 3.05 3.87
C GLY A 112 -16.98 2.62 4.45
N GLY A 113 -18.04 3.43 4.29
CA GLY A 113 -19.37 3.12 4.80
C GLY A 113 -19.53 3.28 6.32
N MET A 114 -18.59 3.95 7.00
CA MET A 114 -18.67 4.20 8.44
C MET A 114 -19.52 5.46 8.70
N GLU A 115 -20.63 5.29 9.40
CA GLU A 115 -21.47 6.41 9.83
C GLU A 115 -20.78 7.22 10.93
N GLN A 116 -20.86 8.53 10.83
CA GLN A 116 -20.31 9.49 11.78
C GLN A 116 -21.38 10.59 12.05
N PRO A 117 -21.42 11.16 13.26
CA PRO A 117 -22.34 12.26 13.57
C PRO A 117 -22.13 13.48 12.66
N SER A 118 -20.93 13.70 12.18
CA SER A 118 -20.57 14.76 11.26
C SER A 118 -19.33 14.36 10.45
N PHE A 119 -19.29 14.77 9.18
CA PHE A 119 -18.13 14.62 8.32
C PHE A 119 -17.32 15.92 8.16
N GLY A 120 -17.72 17.00 8.85
CA GLY A 120 -17.03 18.28 8.83
C GLY A 120 -15.66 18.23 9.54
N CYS A 121 -14.75 19.10 9.13
CA CYS A 121 -13.45 19.26 9.77
C CYS A 121 -13.62 19.74 11.21
N VAL A 122 -12.92 19.09 12.14
CA VAL A 122 -12.97 19.43 13.56
C VAL A 122 -12.02 20.57 13.95
N LEU A 123 -11.00 20.85 13.13
CA LEU A 123 -9.99 21.87 13.43
C LEU A 123 -10.39 23.28 12.97
N CYS A 124 -11.42 23.41 12.16
CA CYS A 124 -11.91 24.72 11.70
C CYS A 124 -13.42 24.80 11.75
N SER A 125 -13.95 26.03 11.79
CA SER A 125 -15.39 26.33 11.82
C SER A 125 -16.06 26.34 10.44
N CYS A 126 -15.32 26.02 9.37
CA CYS A 126 -15.76 26.20 7.98
C CYS A 126 -16.81 25.17 7.51
N GLN A 127 -17.22 24.22 8.36
CA GLN A 127 -18.17 23.13 8.04
C GLN A 127 -17.81 22.33 6.76
N THR A 128 -16.59 22.48 6.25
CA THR A 128 -16.09 21.76 5.07
C THR A 128 -15.83 20.32 5.44
N GLU A 129 -16.13 19.38 4.53
CA GLU A 129 -15.83 17.96 4.74
C GLU A 129 -14.34 17.76 5.03
N GLU A 130 -14.04 16.97 6.07
CA GLU A 130 -12.67 16.64 6.45
C GLU A 130 -12.07 15.66 5.45
N SER A 131 -11.73 16.17 4.27
CA SER A 131 -10.87 15.46 3.35
C SER A 131 -9.41 15.59 3.76
N GLN A 132 -8.56 14.71 3.25
CA GLN A 132 -7.12 14.78 3.47
C GLN A 132 -6.56 16.13 2.98
N PHE A 133 -6.95 16.56 1.78
CA PHE A 133 -6.49 17.82 1.20
C PHE A 133 -6.92 19.01 2.07
N HIS A 134 -8.20 19.04 2.50
CA HIS A 134 -8.67 20.09 3.39
C HIS A 134 -7.88 20.08 4.71
N LEU A 135 -7.79 18.94 5.39
CA LEU A 135 -7.20 18.85 6.72
C LEU A 135 -5.74 19.34 6.78
N PHE A 136 -4.95 19.00 5.77
CA PHE A 136 -3.51 19.27 5.78
C PHE A 136 -3.11 20.54 5.03
N LEU A 137 -3.95 21.07 4.13
CA LEU A 137 -3.59 22.19 3.26
C LEU A 137 -4.60 23.34 3.32
N ASP A 138 -5.90 23.07 3.14
CA ASP A 138 -6.91 24.13 3.03
C ASP A 138 -7.48 24.57 4.39
N CYS A 139 -7.35 23.75 5.42
CA CYS A 139 -7.84 24.08 6.75
C CYS A 139 -7.12 25.31 7.30
N GLN A 140 -7.87 26.29 7.82
CA GLN A 140 -7.29 27.50 8.43
C GLN A 140 -6.26 27.17 9.51
N PHE A 141 -6.52 26.13 10.31
CA PHE A 141 -5.57 25.66 11.31
C PHE A 141 -4.25 25.20 10.67
N ALA A 142 -4.31 24.37 9.64
CA ALA A 142 -3.12 23.88 8.94
C ALA A 142 -2.36 25.01 8.24
N GLN A 143 -3.08 25.96 7.64
CA GLN A 143 -2.47 27.13 6.99
C GLN A 143 -1.65 27.99 7.97
N VAL A 144 -2.12 28.16 9.22
CA VAL A 144 -1.34 28.86 10.24
C VAL A 144 0.01 28.19 10.47
N PHE A 145 0.06 26.84 10.55
CA PHE A 145 1.30 26.11 10.75
C PHE A 145 2.26 26.22 9.55
N TRP A 146 1.75 26.10 8.34
CA TRP A 146 2.59 26.28 7.14
C TRP A 146 3.11 27.71 7.02
N ASN A 147 2.28 28.70 7.33
CA ASN A 147 2.68 30.12 7.33
C ASN A 147 3.75 30.42 8.38
N LEU A 148 3.71 29.79 9.56
CA LEU A 148 4.78 29.92 10.57
C LEU A 148 6.14 29.44 10.06
N LEU A 149 6.15 28.48 9.12
CA LEU A 149 7.36 28.04 8.43
C LEU A 149 7.71 28.91 7.20
N GLY A 150 6.91 29.93 6.91
CA GLY A 150 7.08 30.77 5.72
C GLY A 150 6.67 30.07 4.41
N LEU A 151 5.93 28.97 4.48
CA LEU A 151 5.55 28.19 3.32
C LEU A 151 4.25 28.68 2.68
N GLN A 152 4.28 28.85 1.37
CA GLN A 152 3.13 29.24 0.57
C GLN A 152 2.53 28.03 -0.13
N ILE A 153 1.24 27.77 0.11
CA ILE A 153 0.54 26.63 -0.48
C ILE A 153 0.11 27.03 -1.91
N THR A 154 0.63 26.33 -2.89
CA THR A 154 0.16 26.41 -4.28
C THR A 154 -0.80 25.25 -4.56
N LYS A 155 -1.97 25.53 -5.13
CA LYS A 155 -2.92 24.48 -5.49
C LYS A 155 -2.36 23.63 -6.63
N SER A 156 -1.83 22.48 -6.31
CA SER A 156 -1.24 21.53 -7.24
C SER A 156 -1.37 20.10 -6.71
N ASP A 157 -0.84 19.14 -7.45
CA ASP A 157 -0.73 17.74 -7.00
C ASP A 157 0.05 17.65 -5.68
N PRO A 158 -0.33 16.76 -4.74
CA PRO A 158 0.34 16.60 -3.44
C PRO A 158 1.85 16.41 -3.53
N PHE A 159 2.34 15.69 -4.53
CA PHE A 159 3.78 15.49 -4.71
C PHE A 159 4.49 16.79 -5.12
N GLN A 160 3.85 17.57 -5.98
CA GLN A 160 4.36 18.88 -6.38
C GLN A 160 4.36 19.88 -5.21
N ILE A 161 3.36 19.84 -4.33
CA ILE A 161 3.32 20.68 -3.12
C ILE A 161 4.54 20.37 -2.22
N ILE A 162 4.88 19.08 -2.03
CA ILE A 162 6.04 18.69 -1.22
C ILE A 162 7.35 19.19 -1.85
N GLU A 163 7.50 19.07 -3.16
CA GLU A 163 8.69 19.61 -3.85
C GLU A 163 8.76 21.14 -3.74
N ASN A 164 7.64 21.84 -3.89
CA ASN A 164 7.56 23.27 -3.71
C ASN A 164 7.93 23.68 -2.27
N PHE A 165 7.41 23.00 -1.27
CA PHE A 165 7.77 23.22 0.13
C PHE A 165 9.24 22.94 0.39
N SER A 166 9.79 21.87 -0.17
CA SER A 166 11.20 21.57 -0.05
C SER A 166 12.08 22.64 -0.66
N THR A 167 11.65 23.22 -1.79
CA THR A 167 12.35 24.31 -2.46
C THR A 167 12.25 25.62 -1.65
N GLN A 168 11.08 25.94 -1.10
CA GLN A 168 10.89 27.13 -0.27
C GLN A 168 11.72 27.07 1.02
N LEU A 169 11.77 25.91 1.70
CA LEU A 169 12.58 25.72 2.89
C LEU A 169 14.08 25.79 2.59
N ASN A 170 14.48 25.33 1.43
CA ASN A 170 15.88 25.33 0.97
C ASN A 170 16.90 24.80 1.99
N VAL A 171 16.55 23.73 2.72
CA VAL A 171 17.43 23.06 3.68
C VAL A 171 17.49 21.56 3.37
N PRO A 172 18.62 20.87 3.68
CA PRO A 172 18.79 19.45 3.34
C PRO A 172 17.80 18.51 4.07
N PHE A 173 17.23 18.95 5.20
CA PHE A 173 16.23 18.23 6.00
C PHE A 173 14.82 18.78 5.84
N SER A 174 14.53 19.45 4.71
CA SER A 174 13.21 20.02 4.42
C SER A 174 12.08 18.98 4.52
N LEU A 175 12.31 17.77 4.03
CA LEU A 175 11.32 16.69 4.07
C LEU A 175 11.04 16.23 5.52
N ASP A 176 12.02 16.24 6.39
CA ASP A 176 11.84 15.93 7.82
C ASP A 176 10.91 16.96 8.48
N ILE A 177 11.09 18.26 8.19
CA ILE A 177 10.23 19.33 8.67
C ILE A 177 8.80 19.14 8.18
N ILE A 178 8.61 18.88 6.90
CA ILE A 178 7.29 18.66 6.29
C ILE A 178 6.57 17.47 6.94
N ILE A 179 7.28 16.35 7.14
CA ILE A 179 6.73 15.14 7.78
C ILE A 179 6.30 15.43 9.21
N ILE A 180 7.15 16.11 10.00
CA ILE A 180 6.85 16.43 11.40
C ILE A 180 5.68 17.40 11.48
N MET A 181 5.63 18.42 10.63
CA MET A 181 4.52 19.38 10.60
C MET A 181 3.19 18.68 10.27
N ALA A 182 3.18 17.81 9.26
CA ALA A 182 2.00 17.01 8.94
C ALA A 182 1.58 16.12 10.14
N TRP A 183 2.54 15.52 10.83
CA TRP A 183 2.27 14.77 12.05
C TRP A 183 1.66 15.64 13.16
N CYS A 184 2.14 16.84 13.37
CA CYS A 184 1.59 17.77 14.37
C CYS A 184 0.14 18.13 14.07
N ILE A 185 -0.19 18.43 12.81
CA ILE A 185 -1.57 18.70 12.38
C ILE A 185 -2.46 17.46 12.65
N TRP A 186 -1.98 16.26 12.33
CA TRP A 186 -2.69 15.02 12.57
C TRP A 186 -2.94 14.76 14.06
N MET A 187 -1.93 15.00 14.90
CA MET A 187 -2.05 14.85 16.35
C MET A 187 -3.02 15.86 16.94
N ALA A 188 -2.95 17.13 16.55
CA ALA A 188 -3.89 18.16 17.00
C ALA A 188 -5.36 17.78 16.71
N ARG A 189 -5.60 17.25 15.49
CA ARG A 189 -6.93 16.73 15.11
C ARG A 189 -7.36 15.55 16.01
N ASN A 190 -6.47 14.59 16.25
CA ASN A 190 -6.79 13.41 17.05
C ASN A 190 -6.99 13.77 18.53
N ASP A 191 -6.21 14.65 19.07
CA ASP A 191 -6.37 15.10 20.46
C ASP A 191 -7.70 15.80 20.67
N LEU A 192 -8.17 16.57 19.70
CA LEU A 192 -9.49 17.18 19.76
C LEU A 192 -10.62 16.12 19.72
N ILE A 193 -10.51 15.11 18.84
CA ILE A 193 -11.55 14.08 18.70
C ILE A 193 -11.58 13.12 19.88
N PHE A 194 -10.43 12.65 20.34
CA PHE A 194 -10.36 11.55 21.30
C PHE A 194 -10.18 12.01 22.75
N LYS A 195 -9.62 13.21 22.96
CA LYS A 195 -9.35 13.74 24.31
C LYS A 195 -10.18 14.99 24.64
N GLY A 196 -10.86 15.58 23.64
CA GLY A 196 -11.61 16.82 23.81
C GLY A 196 -10.74 18.07 24.07
N PHE A 197 -9.42 17.97 23.89
CA PHE A 197 -8.53 19.10 24.05
C PHE A 197 -8.53 19.97 22.77
N ALA A 198 -8.89 21.24 22.94
CA ALA A 198 -8.72 22.20 21.85
C ALA A 198 -7.23 22.32 21.51
N ALA A 199 -6.89 22.10 20.24
CA ALA A 199 -5.54 22.30 19.75
C ALA A 199 -5.18 23.79 19.88
N THR A 200 -4.27 24.10 20.79
CA THR A 200 -3.67 25.44 20.89
C THR A 200 -2.31 25.43 20.25
N LEU A 201 -1.90 26.57 19.67
CA LEU A 201 -0.57 26.73 19.07
C LEU A 201 0.58 26.43 20.06
N ASN A 202 0.31 26.47 21.36
CA ASN A 202 1.28 26.18 22.42
C ASN A 202 1.36 24.70 22.82
N SER A 203 0.52 23.81 22.23
CA SER A 203 0.47 22.40 22.57
C SER A 203 1.12 21.49 21.52
N VAL A 204 1.77 22.08 20.51
CA VAL A 204 2.44 21.40 19.40
C VAL A 204 4.00 21.69 19.41
#